data_b12a6690450af4ac22d7b459b42ed8d5
#
_entry.id   b12a6690450af4ac22d7b459b42ed8d5
#
_cell.length_a   1.000
_cell.length_b   1.000
_cell.length_c   1.000
_cell.angle_alpha   90.00
_cell.angle_beta   90.00
_cell.angle_gamma   90.00
#
_symmetry.space_group_name_H-M   'P 1'
#
loop_
_entity.id
_entity.type
_entity.pdbx_description
1 polymer ?
#
loop_
_entity_poly.entity_id
_entity_poly.type
_entity_poly.pdbx_seq_one_letter_code
_entity_poly.pdbx_strand_id
1 'polypeptide(L)'
;MKHLVAAVFAATAIAGLGTVPAQASPETDALYNSAQRHFTAGNDAAGRDDLRRLIGADPNDAEALSLQAIWSHYAGDVPAFADAMGRLRGLDPGLAAGTDNVVNAIGAAVATLPNPLPALVGPQTGIVVLGYGLLPDGSLRPELVNRLTAAWIQAIASPFSPVIVTGGNPVNGIAEADAMFHWLVGRGLPASRIHVENRAGSTVQNALFSTRMLRDLGASSAVVVTSPNHIRRAVADFIVAGTRVVGATTSLEQLVSQLPPPSKQAQRGIYLDATRTFQLAGAR
;
A
#
# COMPACT_ATOMS: atom_id res chain seq x y z
N MET A 1 52.73 10.20 -67.39
CA MET A 1 53.23 9.92 -66.02
C MET A 1 52.47 10.78 -65.04
N LYS A 2 51.52 10.25 -64.36
CA LYS A 2 50.80 10.89 -63.21
C LYS A 2 50.68 9.84 -62.13
N HIS A 3 51.42 10.00 -61.03
CA HIS A 3 51.39 9.14 -59.88
C HIS A 3 50.16 9.47 -59.04
N LEU A 4 49.28 8.49 -58.83
CA LEU A 4 48.18 8.56 -57.92
C LEU A 4 48.67 8.02 -56.56
N VAL A 5 48.70 8.87 -55.55
CA VAL A 5 48.93 8.47 -54.14
C VAL A 5 47.61 8.14 -53.53
N ALA A 6 47.44 6.89 -53.17
CA ALA A 6 46.22 6.43 -52.38
C ALA A 6 46.52 6.62 -50.90
N ALA A 7 45.74 7.47 -50.24
CA ALA A 7 45.74 7.63 -48.80
C ALA A 7 44.80 6.59 -48.20
N VAL A 8 45.34 5.68 -47.38
CA VAL A 8 44.55 4.72 -46.55
C VAL A 8 44.15 5.40 -45.27
N PHE A 9 42.86 5.67 -45.11
CA PHE A 9 42.29 6.07 -43.83
C PHE A 9 41.98 4.81 -43.00
N ALA A 10 42.74 4.59 -41.94
CA ALA A 10 42.38 3.60 -40.91
C ALA A 10 41.30 4.18 -40.03
N ALA A 11 40.07 3.66 -40.15
CA ALA A 11 38.96 3.96 -39.23
C ALA A 11 39.15 3.13 -37.97
N THR A 12 39.53 3.76 -36.87
CA THR A 12 39.51 3.16 -35.52
C THR A 12 38.05 3.11 -35.03
N ALA A 13 37.46 1.95 -35.08
CA ALA A 13 36.17 1.72 -34.45
C ALA A 13 36.34 1.70 -32.93
N ILE A 14 35.90 2.76 -32.25
CA ILE A 14 35.72 2.76 -30.79
C ILE A 14 34.47 1.92 -30.52
N ALA A 15 34.68 0.67 -30.11
CA ALA A 15 33.60 -0.14 -29.56
C ALA A 15 33.15 0.47 -28.22
N GLY A 16 32.09 1.24 -28.27
CA GLY A 16 31.37 1.64 -27.06
C GLY A 16 30.86 0.38 -26.34
N LEU A 17 31.46 0.08 -25.21
CA LEU A 17 30.89 -0.90 -24.29
C LEU A 17 29.58 -0.33 -23.77
N GLY A 18 28.47 -0.58 -24.50
CA GLY A 18 27.14 -0.41 -23.98
C GLY A 18 26.99 -1.38 -22.80
N THR A 19 26.81 -0.85 -21.61
CA THR A 19 26.43 -1.65 -20.47
C THR A 19 25.06 -2.23 -20.78
N VAL A 20 25.03 -3.52 -21.12
CA VAL A 20 23.78 -4.29 -21.19
C VAL A 20 23.18 -4.21 -19.78
N PRO A 21 21.93 -3.79 -19.61
CA PRO A 21 21.29 -3.86 -18.30
C PRO A 21 21.40 -5.31 -17.82
N ALA A 22 21.90 -5.49 -16.60
CA ALA A 22 22.01 -6.81 -16.00
C ALA A 22 20.60 -7.43 -15.98
N GLN A 23 20.39 -8.51 -16.73
CA GLN A 23 19.15 -9.27 -16.66
C GLN A 23 19.17 -10.02 -15.33
N ALA A 24 18.04 -9.93 -14.59
CA ALA A 24 17.85 -10.70 -13.38
C ALA A 24 18.21 -12.17 -13.65
N SER A 25 19.08 -12.73 -12.81
CA SER A 25 19.48 -14.13 -12.96
C SER A 25 18.53 -15.04 -12.16
N PRO A 26 18.39 -16.33 -12.51
CA PRO A 26 17.57 -17.25 -11.71
C PRO A 26 17.99 -17.29 -10.24
N GLU A 27 19.24 -16.98 -9.92
CA GLU A 27 19.74 -16.94 -8.54
C GLU A 27 19.26 -15.67 -7.82
N THR A 28 19.31 -14.50 -8.44
CA THR A 28 18.82 -13.23 -7.88
C THR A 28 17.31 -13.27 -7.69
N ASP A 29 16.55 -13.83 -8.63
CA ASP A 29 15.11 -14.04 -8.49
C ASP A 29 14.76 -15.00 -7.34
N ALA A 30 15.54 -16.08 -7.17
CA ALA A 30 15.36 -17.01 -6.06
C ALA A 30 15.59 -16.33 -4.70
N LEU A 31 16.61 -15.46 -4.58
CA LEU A 31 16.89 -14.68 -3.37
C LEU A 31 15.79 -13.65 -3.10
N TYR A 32 15.31 -12.94 -4.11
CA TYR A 32 14.20 -12.00 -3.98
C TYR A 32 12.94 -12.69 -3.47
N ASN A 33 12.56 -13.79 -4.12
CA ASN A 33 11.40 -14.58 -3.73
C ASN A 33 11.56 -15.20 -2.32
N SER A 34 12.79 -15.59 -1.93
CA SER A 34 13.08 -16.07 -0.59
C SER A 34 12.91 -14.98 0.46
N ALA A 35 13.43 -13.77 0.21
CA ALA A 35 13.24 -12.61 1.07
C ALA A 35 11.76 -12.31 1.31
N GLN A 36 10.95 -12.32 0.24
CA GLN A 36 9.50 -12.11 0.33
C GLN A 36 8.80 -13.16 1.21
N ARG A 37 9.17 -14.44 1.05
CA ARG A 37 8.65 -15.51 1.92
C ARG A 37 9.05 -15.29 3.38
N HIS A 38 10.31 -14.90 3.64
CA HIS A 38 10.77 -14.59 4.98
C HIS A 38 10.03 -13.43 5.62
N PHE A 39 9.83 -12.33 4.89
CA PHE A 39 9.02 -11.21 5.38
C PHE A 39 7.57 -11.61 5.63
N THR A 40 6.97 -12.44 4.78
CA THR A 40 5.61 -12.94 5.00
C THR A 40 5.54 -13.81 6.26
N ALA A 41 6.54 -14.65 6.50
CA ALA A 41 6.61 -15.57 7.64
C ALA A 41 7.05 -14.92 8.96
N GLY A 42 7.50 -13.65 8.97
CA GLY A 42 8.00 -12.99 10.18
C GLY A 42 9.49 -13.17 10.46
N ASN A 43 10.22 -13.75 9.53
CA ASN A 43 11.66 -13.99 9.61
C ASN A 43 12.44 -12.81 9.02
N ASP A 44 12.20 -11.60 9.53
CA ASP A 44 12.63 -10.33 8.90
C ASP A 44 14.17 -10.21 8.79
N ALA A 45 14.92 -10.80 9.72
CA ALA A 45 16.38 -10.83 9.64
C ALA A 45 16.86 -11.68 8.46
N ALA A 46 16.30 -12.88 8.27
CA ALA A 46 16.63 -13.76 7.15
C ALA A 46 16.24 -13.11 5.80
N GLY A 47 15.09 -12.43 5.74
CA GLY A 47 14.69 -11.68 4.54
C GLY A 47 15.67 -10.58 4.17
N ARG A 48 16.18 -9.83 5.16
CA ARG A 48 17.23 -8.83 4.92
C ARG A 48 18.57 -9.43 4.54
N ASP A 49 18.90 -10.62 5.05
CA ASP A 49 20.12 -11.34 4.65
C ASP A 49 20.05 -11.79 3.19
N ASP A 50 18.92 -12.31 2.75
CA ASP A 50 18.71 -12.69 1.35
C ASP A 50 18.81 -11.45 0.43
N LEU A 51 18.24 -10.31 0.82
CA LEU A 51 18.39 -9.06 0.06
C LEU A 51 19.84 -8.59 0.00
N ARG A 52 20.61 -8.69 1.10
CA ARG A 52 22.05 -8.33 1.08
C ARG A 52 22.84 -9.21 0.13
N ARG A 53 22.56 -10.51 0.10
CA ARG A 53 23.18 -11.45 -0.84
C ARG A 53 22.82 -11.12 -2.29
N LEU A 54 21.54 -10.84 -2.55
CA LEU A 54 21.05 -10.43 -3.86
C LEU A 54 21.76 -9.15 -4.31
N ILE A 55 21.77 -8.10 -3.49
CA ILE A 55 22.40 -6.81 -3.78
C ILE A 55 23.93 -6.94 -3.92
N GLY A 56 24.54 -7.95 -3.29
CA GLY A 56 25.94 -8.32 -3.49
C GLY A 56 26.20 -8.93 -4.87
N ALA A 57 25.26 -9.72 -5.40
CA ALA A 57 25.33 -10.36 -6.71
C ALA A 57 24.88 -9.40 -7.83
N ASP A 58 23.83 -8.63 -7.62
CA ASP A 58 23.37 -7.57 -8.53
C ASP A 58 23.22 -6.22 -7.77
N PRO A 59 24.27 -5.42 -7.77
CA PRO A 59 24.28 -4.12 -7.11
C PRO A 59 23.30 -3.10 -7.69
N ASN A 60 22.76 -3.32 -8.86
CA ASN A 60 21.87 -2.40 -9.58
C ASN A 60 20.39 -2.85 -9.55
N ASP A 61 20.06 -3.86 -8.77
CA ASP A 61 18.66 -4.27 -8.57
C ASP A 61 17.91 -3.21 -7.74
N ALA A 62 17.20 -2.33 -8.44
CA ALA A 62 16.52 -1.21 -7.83
C ALA A 62 15.36 -1.65 -6.88
N GLU A 63 14.63 -2.71 -7.24
CA GLU A 63 13.54 -3.23 -6.37
C GLU A 63 14.10 -3.87 -5.10
N ALA A 64 15.21 -4.61 -5.19
CA ALA A 64 15.88 -5.16 -4.02
C ALA A 64 16.40 -4.06 -3.08
N LEU A 65 16.96 -2.97 -3.63
CA LEU A 65 17.38 -1.81 -2.86
C LEU A 65 16.19 -1.11 -2.18
N SER A 66 15.07 -0.94 -2.89
CA SER A 66 13.84 -0.38 -2.33
C SER A 66 13.32 -1.24 -1.16
N LEU A 67 13.24 -2.55 -1.36
CA LEU A 67 12.79 -3.48 -0.33
C LEU A 67 13.76 -3.51 0.86
N GLN A 68 15.08 -3.49 0.60
CA GLN A 68 16.11 -3.39 1.64
C GLN A 68 15.97 -2.10 2.47
N ALA A 69 15.70 -0.96 1.82
CA ALA A 69 15.48 0.30 2.51
C ALA A 69 14.27 0.22 3.46
N ILE A 70 13.11 -0.24 2.96
CA ILE A 70 11.88 -0.33 3.76
C ILE A 70 12.09 -1.24 4.99
N TRP A 71 12.67 -2.43 4.81
CA TRP A 71 12.87 -3.37 5.92
C TRP A 71 14.03 -3.01 6.83
N SER A 72 15.03 -2.25 6.35
CA SER A 72 16.05 -1.65 7.21
C SER A 72 15.47 -0.54 8.09
N HIS A 73 14.57 0.29 7.54
CA HIS A 73 13.82 1.27 8.31
C HIS A 73 12.96 0.59 9.41
N TYR A 74 12.25 -0.51 9.07
CA TYR A 74 11.55 -1.31 10.07
C TYR A 74 12.48 -1.82 11.17
N ALA A 75 13.66 -2.32 10.83
CA ALA A 75 14.61 -2.84 11.80
C ALA A 75 15.28 -1.75 12.65
N GLY A 76 15.20 -0.48 12.25
CA GLY A 76 15.95 0.63 12.86
C GLY A 76 17.42 0.66 12.44
N ASP A 77 17.76 -0.01 11.34
CA ASP A 77 19.10 -0.07 10.76
C ASP A 77 19.33 1.15 9.85
N VAL A 78 19.61 2.29 10.49
CA VAL A 78 19.78 3.59 9.82
C VAL A 78 20.89 3.57 8.77
N PRO A 79 22.08 2.97 9.00
CA PRO A 79 23.12 2.90 7.98
C PRO A 79 22.70 2.13 6.73
N ALA A 80 22.08 0.95 6.90
CA ALA A 80 21.62 0.14 5.76
C ALA A 80 20.46 0.82 4.99
N PHE A 81 19.57 1.53 5.70
CA PHE A 81 18.55 2.36 5.07
C PHE A 81 19.17 3.47 4.21
N ALA A 82 20.12 4.23 4.76
CA ALA A 82 20.75 5.35 4.08
C ALA A 82 21.56 4.90 2.85
N ASP A 83 22.29 3.78 2.95
CA ASP A 83 23.03 3.19 1.82
C ASP A 83 22.09 2.78 0.70
N ALA A 84 21.06 1.97 1.01
CA ALA A 84 20.10 1.50 0.03
C ALA A 84 19.40 2.66 -0.68
N MET A 85 18.94 3.68 0.07
CA MET A 85 18.31 4.87 -0.50
C MET A 85 19.25 5.73 -1.32
N GLY A 86 20.52 5.87 -0.89
CA GLY A 86 21.53 6.62 -1.63
C GLY A 86 21.80 6.02 -3.00
N ARG A 87 21.95 4.69 -3.06
CA ARG A 87 22.15 3.94 -4.30
C ARG A 87 20.92 3.98 -5.19
N LEU A 88 19.74 3.77 -4.60
CA LEU A 88 18.47 3.78 -5.32
C LEU A 88 18.20 5.12 -6.00
N ARG A 89 18.52 6.25 -5.35
CA ARG A 89 18.37 7.59 -5.95
C ARG A 89 19.27 7.79 -7.18
N GLY A 90 20.42 7.12 -7.21
CA GLY A 90 21.31 7.16 -8.38
C GLY A 90 20.84 6.27 -9.54
N LEU A 91 20.15 5.18 -9.23
CA LEU A 91 19.70 4.18 -10.21
C LEU A 91 18.31 4.48 -10.77
N ASP A 92 17.35 4.69 -9.88
CA ASP A 92 15.94 4.96 -10.20
C ASP A 92 15.37 6.01 -9.24
N PRO A 93 15.46 7.30 -9.59
CA PRO A 93 14.92 8.38 -8.77
C PRO A 93 13.39 8.27 -8.55
N GLY A 94 12.66 7.68 -9.49
CA GLY A 94 11.21 7.49 -9.38
C GLY A 94 10.87 6.45 -8.31
N LEU A 95 11.52 5.30 -8.36
CA LEU A 95 11.36 4.25 -7.36
C LEU A 95 11.87 4.72 -5.98
N ALA A 96 12.94 5.52 -5.94
CA ALA A 96 13.42 6.12 -4.70
C ALA A 96 12.38 7.05 -4.06
N ALA A 97 11.75 7.92 -4.86
CA ALA A 97 10.67 8.79 -4.39
C ALA A 97 9.45 7.98 -3.91
N GLY A 98 9.10 6.90 -4.60
CA GLY A 98 8.06 5.96 -4.18
C GLY A 98 8.42 5.26 -2.86
N THR A 99 9.66 4.85 -2.68
CA THR A 99 10.17 4.24 -1.42
C THR A 99 10.11 5.24 -0.25
N ASP A 100 10.54 6.48 -0.46
CA ASP A 100 10.40 7.56 0.53
C ASP A 100 8.91 7.78 0.89
N ASN A 101 8.00 7.75 -0.11
CA ASN A 101 6.55 7.85 0.15
C ASN A 101 6.04 6.69 1.01
N VAL A 102 6.48 5.45 0.77
CA VAL A 102 6.10 4.28 1.60
C VAL A 102 6.53 4.50 3.05
N VAL A 103 7.78 4.89 3.28
CA VAL A 103 8.31 5.14 4.63
C VAL A 103 7.55 6.28 5.33
N ASN A 104 7.29 7.37 4.62
CA ASN A 104 6.51 8.50 5.12
C ASN A 104 5.06 8.12 5.42
N ALA A 105 4.42 7.33 4.57
CA ALA A 105 3.07 6.81 4.77
C ALA A 105 2.98 5.95 6.04
N ILE A 106 3.97 5.08 6.26
CA ILE A 106 4.06 4.26 7.47
C ILE A 106 4.22 5.17 8.71
N GLY A 107 5.08 6.18 8.65
CA GLY A 107 5.25 7.15 9.73
C GLY A 107 3.96 7.89 10.08
N ALA A 108 3.25 8.40 9.07
CA ALA A 108 1.96 9.06 9.21
C ALA A 108 0.90 8.11 9.79
N ALA A 109 0.87 6.87 9.33
CA ALA A 109 -0.05 5.85 9.80
C ALA A 109 0.19 5.46 11.26
N VAL A 110 1.44 5.29 11.66
CA VAL A 110 1.83 5.00 13.06
C VAL A 110 1.41 6.15 13.99
N ALA A 111 1.53 7.40 13.53
CA ALA A 111 1.11 8.59 14.26
C ALA A 111 -0.41 8.81 14.26
N THR A 112 -1.17 8.12 13.41
CA THR A 112 -2.63 8.24 13.34
C THR A 112 -3.27 7.75 14.64
N LEU A 113 -4.03 8.63 15.29
CA LEU A 113 -4.84 8.27 16.46
C LEU A 113 -6.21 7.77 16.00
N PRO A 114 -6.68 6.62 16.52
CA PRO A 114 -8.07 6.21 16.33
C PRO A 114 -9.01 7.30 16.84
N ASN A 115 -9.98 7.70 16.02
CA ASN A 115 -10.90 8.79 16.34
C ASN A 115 -12.34 8.40 15.98
N PRO A 116 -13.28 8.29 16.94
CA PRO A 116 -14.68 7.96 16.66
C PRO A 116 -15.51 9.16 16.20
N LEU A 117 -14.96 10.38 16.28
CA LEU A 117 -15.68 11.57 15.85
C LEU A 117 -15.65 11.72 14.33
N PRO A 118 -16.77 12.08 13.71
CA PRO A 118 -16.82 12.28 12.28
C PRO A 118 -16.04 13.55 11.87
N ALA A 119 -15.34 13.46 10.74
CA ALA A 119 -14.76 14.61 10.07
C ALA A 119 -15.82 15.35 9.25
N LEU A 120 -15.83 16.67 9.28
CA LEU A 120 -16.70 17.49 8.42
C LEU A 120 -15.98 17.72 7.09
N VAL A 121 -16.45 17.05 6.03
CA VAL A 121 -15.82 17.09 4.71
C VAL A 121 -16.86 17.34 3.60
N GLY A 122 -16.37 17.81 2.45
CA GLY A 122 -17.20 18.15 1.31
C GLY A 122 -17.20 17.10 0.19
N PRO A 123 -17.83 17.40 -0.95
CA PRO A 123 -18.07 16.44 -2.05
C PRO A 123 -16.81 15.91 -2.72
N GLN A 124 -15.68 16.62 -2.61
CA GLN A 124 -14.40 16.19 -3.14
C GLN A 124 -13.64 15.21 -2.21
N THR A 125 -14.24 14.83 -1.08
CA THR A 125 -13.69 13.86 -0.15
C THR A 125 -14.63 12.66 -0.07
N GLY A 126 -14.14 11.49 -0.48
CA GLY A 126 -14.90 10.25 -0.34
C GLY A 126 -14.82 9.69 1.09
N ILE A 127 -15.87 9.01 1.52
CA ILE A 127 -15.90 8.22 2.76
C ILE A 127 -15.69 6.76 2.36
N VAL A 128 -14.56 6.16 2.74
CA VAL A 128 -14.26 4.77 2.38
C VAL A 128 -14.37 3.87 3.59
N VAL A 129 -15.29 2.91 3.51
CA VAL A 129 -15.63 1.99 4.62
C VAL A 129 -15.08 0.60 4.30
N LEU A 130 -14.21 0.09 5.17
CA LEU A 130 -13.57 -1.21 4.99
C LEU A 130 -14.41 -2.35 5.60
N GLY A 131 -14.53 -3.45 4.88
CA GLY A 131 -15.12 -4.69 5.33
C GLY A 131 -14.37 -5.38 6.48
N TYR A 132 -15.01 -6.37 7.12
CA TYR A 132 -14.44 -7.18 8.21
C TYR A 132 -14.70 -8.70 8.04
N GLY A 133 -15.47 -9.09 7.03
CA GLY A 133 -15.96 -10.43 6.80
C GLY A 133 -17.44 -10.61 7.19
N LEU A 134 -18.05 -11.61 6.58
CA LEU A 134 -19.41 -12.05 6.89
C LEU A 134 -19.37 -13.27 7.83
N LEU A 135 -20.50 -13.53 8.49
CA LEU A 135 -20.75 -14.80 9.17
C LEU A 135 -21.00 -15.93 8.15
N PRO A 136 -20.90 -17.20 8.53
CA PRO A 136 -21.13 -18.32 7.62
C PRO A 136 -22.50 -18.35 6.95
N ASP A 137 -23.50 -17.72 7.54
CA ASP A 137 -24.85 -17.56 6.98
C ASP A 137 -24.97 -16.35 6.02
N GLY A 138 -23.90 -15.57 5.82
CA GLY A 138 -23.88 -14.37 4.99
C GLY A 138 -24.29 -13.09 5.72
N SER A 139 -24.65 -13.17 6.99
CA SER A 139 -24.99 -12.00 7.80
C SER A 139 -23.77 -11.19 8.24
N LEU A 140 -23.97 -9.91 8.58
CA LEU A 140 -22.91 -9.01 9.04
C LEU A 140 -22.38 -9.44 10.42
N ARG A 141 -21.06 -9.47 10.56
CA ARG A 141 -20.43 -9.62 11.89
C ARG A 141 -20.69 -8.39 12.76
N PRO A 142 -20.77 -8.53 14.09
CA PRO A 142 -20.92 -7.39 15.00
C PRO A 142 -19.88 -6.29 14.78
N GLU A 143 -18.62 -6.67 14.52
CA GLU A 143 -17.54 -5.73 14.25
C GLU A 143 -17.76 -4.93 12.95
N LEU A 144 -18.34 -5.57 11.93
CA LEU A 144 -18.70 -4.89 10.69
C LEU A 144 -19.88 -3.92 10.91
N VAL A 145 -20.87 -4.31 11.72
CA VAL A 145 -21.98 -3.43 12.11
C VAL A 145 -21.47 -2.20 12.86
N ASN A 146 -20.46 -2.35 13.73
CA ASN A 146 -19.83 -1.23 14.44
C ASN A 146 -19.13 -0.27 13.47
N ARG A 147 -18.38 -0.80 12.47
CA ARG A 147 -17.78 0.03 11.41
C ARG A 147 -18.85 0.77 10.59
N LEU A 148 -19.90 0.07 10.22
CA LEU A 148 -21.00 0.66 9.45
C LEU A 148 -21.75 1.74 10.25
N THR A 149 -21.86 1.58 11.55
CA THR A 149 -22.44 2.62 12.43
C THR A 149 -21.56 3.88 12.43
N ALA A 150 -20.25 3.73 12.56
CA ALA A 150 -19.32 4.86 12.45
C ALA A 150 -19.36 5.51 11.05
N ALA A 151 -19.46 4.69 10.01
CA ALA A 151 -19.57 5.16 8.63
C ALA A 151 -20.87 5.92 8.36
N TRP A 152 -21.99 5.44 8.93
CA TRP A 152 -23.28 6.10 8.84
C TRP A 152 -23.25 7.48 9.52
N ILE A 153 -22.68 7.58 10.73
CA ILE A 153 -22.48 8.86 11.44
C ILE A 153 -21.59 9.79 10.61
N GLN A 154 -20.48 9.29 10.06
CA GLN A 154 -19.59 10.05 9.18
C GLN A 154 -20.33 10.54 7.93
N ALA A 155 -21.17 9.71 7.32
CA ALA A 155 -21.91 10.05 6.10
C ALA A 155 -23.01 11.08 6.35
N ILE A 156 -23.63 11.08 7.53
CA ILE A 156 -24.61 12.12 7.95
C ILE A 156 -23.90 13.45 8.19
N ALA A 157 -22.75 13.43 8.86
CA ALA A 157 -21.95 14.63 9.11
C ALA A 157 -21.36 15.25 7.82
N SER A 158 -21.30 14.49 6.73
CA SER A 158 -20.77 14.92 5.43
C SER A 158 -21.74 14.56 4.30
N PRO A 159 -22.90 15.21 4.20
CA PRO A 159 -24.03 14.76 3.38
C PRO A 159 -23.77 14.79 1.86
N PHE A 160 -22.75 15.51 1.41
CA PHE A 160 -22.41 15.62 -0.02
C PHE A 160 -21.25 14.73 -0.45
N SER A 161 -20.59 14.05 0.50
CA SER A 161 -19.46 13.15 0.21
C SER A 161 -19.97 11.83 -0.39
N PRO A 162 -19.35 11.29 -1.45
CA PRO A 162 -19.61 9.93 -1.90
C PRO A 162 -19.13 8.92 -0.85
N VAL A 163 -19.85 7.82 -0.72
CA VAL A 163 -19.52 6.73 0.20
C VAL A 163 -19.11 5.50 -0.61
N ILE A 164 -17.92 5.00 -0.38
CA ILE A 164 -17.44 3.74 -0.97
C ILE A 164 -17.45 2.68 0.12
N VAL A 165 -18.13 1.56 -0.11
CA VAL A 165 -18.03 0.36 0.71
C VAL A 165 -17.16 -0.65 -0.02
N THR A 166 -16.11 -1.17 0.65
CA THR A 166 -15.12 -2.04 -0.01
C THR A 166 -14.91 -3.34 0.76
N GLY A 167 -14.97 -4.45 0.05
CA GLY A 167 -14.77 -5.81 0.56
C GLY A 167 -15.49 -6.83 -0.32
N GLY A 168 -14.72 -7.78 -0.83
CA GLY A 168 -15.21 -8.94 -1.59
C GLY A 168 -15.43 -10.15 -0.66
N ASN A 169 -14.72 -11.24 -0.94
CA ASN A 169 -14.76 -12.48 -0.16
C ASN A 169 -16.19 -12.99 0.07
N PRO A 170 -16.92 -13.36 -0.99
CA PRO A 170 -18.33 -13.69 -0.89
C PRO A 170 -18.58 -14.91 -0.02
N VAL A 171 -19.61 -14.83 0.82
CA VAL A 171 -20.18 -15.94 1.60
C VAL A 171 -21.60 -16.17 1.10
N ASN A 172 -21.92 -17.40 0.71
CA ASN A 172 -23.23 -17.75 0.11
C ASN A 172 -23.63 -16.85 -1.09
N GLY A 173 -22.62 -16.42 -1.89
CA GLY A 173 -22.85 -15.56 -3.04
C GLY A 173 -23.01 -14.07 -2.72
N ILE A 174 -22.92 -13.65 -1.46
CA ILE A 174 -23.02 -12.25 -1.03
C ILE A 174 -21.61 -11.73 -0.70
N ALA A 175 -21.16 -10.68 -1.40
CA ALA A 175 -19.93 -10.00 -1.03
C ALA A 175 -20.14 -9.06 0.16
N GLU A 176 -19.07 -8.80 0.93
CA GLU A 176 -19.19 -7.91 2.09
C GLU A 176 -19.73 -6.52 1.71
N ALA A 177 -19.17 -5.92 0.66
CA ALA A 177 -19.58 -4.59 0.21
C ALA A 177 -21.07 -4.53 -0.19
N ASP A 178 -21.62 -5.61 -0.75
CA ASP A 178 -23.05 -5.68 -1.07
C ASP A 178 -23.89 -5.70 0.20
N ALA A 179 -23.50 -6.49 1.21
CA ALA A 179 -24.16 -6.51 2.50
C ALA A 179 -24.07 -5.16 3.24
N MET A 180 -22.91 -4.48 3.15
CA MET A 180 -22.68 -3.16 3.72
C MET A 180 -23.58 -2.10 3.05
N PHE A 181 -23.73 -2.16 1.72
CA PHE A 181 -24.62 -1.30 0.95
C PHE A 181 -26.07 -1.42 1.46
N HIS A 182 -26.60 -2.63 1.54
CA HIS A 182 -27.96 -2.86 2.00
C HIS A 182 -28.19 -2.37 3.43
N TRP A 183 -27.19 -2.55 4.31
CA TRP A 183 -27.30 -2.07 5.70
C TRP A 183 -27.38 -0.53 5.76
N LEU A 184 -26.53 0.19 5.00
CA LEU A 184 -26.52 1.65 4.98
C LEU A 184 -27.79 2.23 4.36
N VAL A 185 -28.31 1.62 3.27
CA VAL A 185 -29.59 1.99 2.66
C VAL A 185 -30.74 1.78 3.65
N GLY A 186 -30.76 0.65 4.37
CA GLY A 186 -31.73 0.36 5.41
C GLY A 186 -31.70 1.35 6.59
N ARG A 187 -30.58 2.11 6.78
CA ARG A 187 -30.45 3.22 7.74
C ARG A 187 -30.76 4.60 7.15
N GLY A 188 -31.33 4.64 5.94
CA GLY A 188 -31.77 5.87 5.28
C GLY A 188 -30.70 6.62 4.52
N LEU A 189 -29.51 6.04 4.31
CA LEU A 189 -28.51 6.65 3.43
C LEU A 189 -28.96 6.49 1.97
N PRO A 190 -29.01 7.57 1.14
CA PRO A 190 -29.41 7.47 -0.26
C PRO A 190 -28.52 6.50 -1.04
N ALA A 191 -29.13 5.54 -1.72
CA ALA A 191 -28.42 4.52 -2.51
C ALA A 191 -27.51 5.16 -3.57
N SER A 192 -27.91 6.30 -4.15
CA SER A 192 -27.12 7.04 -5.15
C SER A 192 -25.81 7.62 -4.62
N ARG A 193 -25.63 7.68 -3.29
CA ARG A 193 -24.37 8.12 -2.67
C ARG A 193 -23.40 6.96 -2.41
N ILE A 194 -23.89 5.71 -2.48
CA ILE A 194 -23.11 4.56 -2.07
C ILE A 194 -22.58 3.83 -3.30
N HIS A 195 -21.27 3.69 -3.38
CA HIS A 195 -20.56 3.02 -4.45
C HIS A 195 -19.96 1.71 -3.90
N VAL A 196 -20.25 0.60 -4.56
CA VAL A 196 -19.90 -0.73 -4.10
C VAL A 196 -18.62 -1.19 -4.80
N GLU A 197 -17.60 -1.51 -4.02
CA GLU A 197 -16.37 -2.19 -4.46
C GLU A 197 -16.35 -3.60 -3.85
N ASN A 198 -16.76 -4.61 -4.57
CA ASN A 198 -16.99 -5.98 -4.10
C ASN A 198 -15.99 -7.02 -4.62
N ARG A 199 -14.81 -6.58 -5.09
CA ARG A 199 -13.77 -7.48 -5.62
C ARG A 199 -12.57 -7.63 -4.70
N ALA A 200 -12.37 -6.70 -3.77
CA ALA A 200 -11.21 -6.69 -2.90
C ALA A 200 -11.22 -7.87 -1.91
N GLY A 201 -10.20 -8.72 -1.98
CA GLY A 201 -9.99 -9.85 -1.06
C GLY A 201 -8.96 -9.58 0.04
N SER A 202 -8.43 -8.34 0.15
CA SER A 202 -7.44 -7.95 1.15
C SER A 202 -7.46 -6.44 1.40
N THR A 203 -6.82 -5.98 2.50
CA THR A 203 -6.67 -4.55 2.81
C THR A 203 -5.94 -3.79 1.69
N VAL A 204 -4.91 -4.39 1.13
CA VAL A 204 -4.16 -3.86 -0.01
C VAL A 204 -5.10 -3.60 -1.20
N GLN A 205 -5.92 -4.58 -1.55
CA GLN A 205 -6.89 -4.45 -2.64
C GLN A 205 -8.00 -3.45 -2.31
N ASN A 206 -8.47 -3.40 -1.05
CA ASN A 206 -9.41 -2.35 -0.62
C ASN A 206 -8.84 -0.96 -0.92
N ALA A 207 -7.57 -0.71 -0.58
CA ALA A 207 -6.92 0.58 -0.83
C ALA A 207 -6.75 0.86 -2.33
N LEU A 208 -6.23 -0.09 -3.09
CA LEU A 208 -5.96 0.07 -4.53
C LEU A 208 -7.25 0.30 -5.34
N PHE A 209 -8.29 -0.51 -5.08
CA PHE A 209 -9.53 -0.43 -5.85
C PHE A 209 -10.37 0.78 -5.45
N SER A 210 -10.46 1.08 -4.15
CA SER A 210 -11.15 2.29 -3.68
C SER A 210 -10.45 3.57 -4.14
N THR A 211 -9.10 3.60 -4.17
CA THR A 211 -8.35 4.75 -4.71
C THR A 211 -8.67 5.01 -6.18
N ARG A 212 -8.82 3.95 -6.99
CA ARG A 212 -9.26 4.08 -8.38
C ARG A 212 -10.68 4.63 -8.44
N MET A 213 -11.60 4.06 -7.67
CA MET A 213 -13.00 4.50 -7.62
C MET A 213 -13.14 5.96 -7.15
N LEU A 214 -12.33 6.39 -6.16
CA LEU A 214 -12.29 7.81 -5.74
C LEU A 214 -11.92 8.75 -6.91
N ARG A 215 -10.92 8.38 -7.72
CA ARG A 215 -10.54 9.16 -8.91
C ARG A 215 -11.66 9.22 -9.94
N ASP A 216 -12.33 8.10 -10.20
CA ASP A 216 -13.44 8.01 -11.15
C ASP A 216 -14.64 8.86 -10.69
N LEU A 217 -14.83 9.03 -9.37
CA LEU A 217 -15.83 9.88 -8.76
C LEU A 217 -15.40 11.36 -8.64
N GLY A 218 -14.19 11.72 -9.06
CA GLY A 218 -13.65 13.07 -8.92
C GLY A 218 -13.30 13.47 -7.48
N ALA A 219 -13.20 12.49 -6.56
CA ALA A 219 -12.78 12.74 -5.19
C ALA A 219 -11.24 12.81 -5.10
N SER A 220 -10.73 13.90 -4.54
CA SER A 220 -9.28 14.16 -4.40
C SER A 220 -8.69 13.70 -3.06
N SER A 221 -9.54 13.28 -2.13
CA SER A 221 -9.16 12.86 -0.77
C SER A 221 -10.16 11.87 -0.20
N ALA A 222 -9.81 11.24 0.93
CA ALA A 222 -10.70 10.32 1.61
C ALA A 222 -10.66 10.46 3.14
N VAL A 223 -11.82 10.18 3.76
CA VAL A 223 -11.92 9.74 5.15
C VAL A 223 -12.01 8.21 5.13
N VAL A 224 -11.07 7.56 5.80
CA VAL A 224 -11.05 6.10 5.93
C VAL A 224 -11.81 5.70 7.19
N VAL A 225 -12.74 4.74 7.07
CA VAL A 225 -13.57 4.26 8.19
C VAL A 225 -13.33 2.77 8.41
N THR A 226 -12.89 2.42 9.63
CA THR A 226 -12.64 1.02 10.01
C THR A 226 -12.58 0.89 11.55
N SER A 227 -12.17 -0.28 12.07
CA SER A 227 -11.97 -0.49 13.51
C SER A 227 -10.66 0.15 14.02
N PRO A 228 -10.56 0.52 15.31
CA PRO A 228 -9.37 1.16 15.88
C PRO A 228 -8.07 0.37 15.70
N ASN A 229 -8.13 -0.97 15.83
CA ASN A 229 -6.98 -1.85 15.65
C ASN A 229 -6.53 -2.02 14.19
N HIS A 230 -7.32 -1.52 13.24
CA HIS A 230 -7.05 -1.63 11.81
C HIS A 230 -6.73 -0.30 11.12
N ILE A 231 -7.09 0.83 11.76
CA ILE A 231 -7.03 2.15 11.11
C ILE A 231 -5.63 2.52 10.61
N ARG A 232 -4.59 2.24 11.40
CA ARG A 232 -3.21 2.58 11.03
C ARG A 232 -2.76 1.83 9.77
N ARG A 233 -3.07 0.53 9.69
CA ARG A 233 -2.75 -0.28 8.50
C ARG A 233 -3.49 0.23 7.27
N ALA A 234 -4.78 0.50 7.40
CA ALA A 234 -5.58 1.05 6.31
C ALA A 234 -5.06 2.42 5.84
N VAL A 235 -4.73 3.34 6.77
CA VAL A 235 -4.19 4.66 6.41
C VAL A 235 -2.89 4.55 5.61
N ALA A 236 -1.96 3.68 6.02
CA ALA A 236 -0.72 3.45 5.26
C ALA A 236 -1.01 2.99 3.84
N ASP A 237 -1.87 1.98 3.69
CA ASP A 237 -2.20 1.40 2.38
C ASP A 237 -2.87 2.43 1.46
N PHE A 238 -3.81 3.24 1.98
CA PHE A 238 -4.46 4.29 1.19
C PHE A 238 -3.48 5.38 0.74
N ILE A 239 -2.56 5.82 1.61
CA ILE A 239 -1.54 6.82 1.24
C ILE A 239 -0.60 6.22 0.18
N VAL A 240 -0.12 4.99 0.36
CA VAL A 240 0.74 4.32 -0.62
C VAL A 240 0.04 4.09 -1.94
N ALA A 241 -1.27 3.78 -1.93
CA ALA A 241 -2.10 3.68 -3.15
C ALA A 241 -2.31 5.02 -3.87
N GLY A 242 -1.87 6.14 -3.26
CA GLY A 242 -1.96 7.49 -3.83
C GLY A 242 -3.23 8.26 -3.43
N THR A 243 -3.92 7.86 -2.37
CA THR A 243 -5.03 8.60 -1.79
C THR A 243 -4.55 9.58 -0.72
N ARG A 244 -4.96 10.85 -0.82
CA ARG A 244 -4.79 11.81 0.27
C ARG A 244 -5.80 11.50 1.38
N VAL A 245 -5.34 10.89 2.47
CA VAL A 245 -6.18 10.63 3.65
C VAL A 245 -6.26 11.90 4.50
N VAL A 246 -7.48 12.43 4.68
CA VAL A 246 -7.74 13.66 5.44
C VAL A 246 -8.51 13.40 6.74
N GLY A 247 -8.94 12.16 6.96
CA GLY A 247 -9.62 11.72 8.17
C GLY A 247 -9.52 10.22 8.35
N ALA A 248 -9.56 9.79 9.62
CA ALA A 248 -9.47 8.39 10.02
C ALA A 248 -10.51 8.15 11.12
N THR A 249 -11.72 7.78 10.71
CA THR A 249 -12.86 7.56 11.63
C THR A 249 -12.93 6.11 12.03
N THR A 250 -13.13 5.84 13.32
CA THR A 250 -13.19 4.47 13.83
C THR A 250 -14.48 4.19 14.59
N SER A 251 -14.84 2.91 14.66
CA SER A 251 -15.80 2.42 15.65
C SER A 251 -15.24 2.59 17.09
N LEU A 252 -16.10 2.36 18.08
CA LEU A 252 -15.76 2.62 19.49
C LEU A 252 -15.09 1.45 20.20
N GLU A 253 -15.29 0.22 19.72
CA GLU A 253 -14.76 -0.99 20.37
C GLU A 253 -13.22 -0.95 20.40
N GLN A 254 -12.65 -1.33 21.53
CA GLN A 254 -11.22 -1.37 21.76
C GLN A 254 -10.48 -0.01 21.55
N LEU A 255 -11.21 1.11 21.46
CA LEU A 255 -10.62 2.42 21.20
C LEU A 255 -9.48 2.74 22.17
N VAL A 256 -9.73 2.60 23.46
CA VAL A 256 -8.75 2.97 24.51
C VAL A 256 -7.45 2.15 24.40
N SER A 257 -7.56 0.86 24.09
CA SER A 257 -6.38 -0.01 23.92
C SER A 257 -5.53 0.34 22.69
N GLN A 258 -6.10 1.07 21.73
CA GLN A 258 -5.45 1.47 20.50
C GLN A 258 -4.95 2.93 20.50
N LEU A 259 -5.18 3.69 21.58
CA LEU A 259 -4.66 5.06 21.70
C LEU A 259 -3.11 5.11 21.80
N PRO A 260 -2.43 4.22 22.54
CA PRO A 260 -0.98 4.22 22.56
C PRO A 260 -0.38 3.95 21.17
N PRO A 261 0.80 4.48 20.87
CA PRO A 261 1.53 4.12 19.65
C PRO A 261 1.75 2.60 19.58
N PRO A 262 1.64 2.01 18.38
CA PRO A 262 1.82 0.57 18.23
C PRO A 262 3.28 0.18 18.50
N SER A 263 3.47 -0.95 19.18
CA SER A 263 4.81 -1.54 19.33
C SER A 263 5.46 -1.82 17.97
N LYS A 264 6.79 -1.94 17.94
CA LYS A 264 7.50 -2.33 16.70
C LYS A 264 6.91 -3.59 16.07
N GLN A 265 6.63 -4.59 16.88
CA GLN A 265 6.02 -5.84 16.39
C GLN A 265 4.63 -5.61 15.79
N ALA A 266 3.80 -4.75 16.39
CA ALA A 266 2.48 -4.39 15.86
C ALA A 266 2.56 -3.58 14.56
N GLN A 267 3.64 -2.78 14.36
CA GLN A 267 3.88 -2.04 13.12
C GLN A 267 4.22 -2.96 11.93
N ARG A 268 4.72 -4.16 12.18
CA ARG A 268 5.18 -5.08 11.13
C ARG A 268 4.15 -5.33 10.04
N GLY A 269 2.88 -5.51 10.42
CA GLY A 269 1.79 -5.68 9.45
C GLY A 269 1.57 -4.46 8.55
N ILE A 270 1.87 -3.25 9.06
CA ILE A 270 1.80 -2.00 8.28
C ILE A 270 2.89 -2.01 7.19
N TYR A 271 4.14 -2.38 7.56
CA TYR A 271 5.24 -2.49 6.59
C TYR A 271 4.96 -3.53 5.51
N LEU A 272 4.45 -4.70 5.91
CA LEU A 272 4.15 -5.80 4.97
C LEU A 272 3.07 -5.41 3.96
N ASP A 273 1.97 -4.80 4.40
CA ASP A 273 0.90 -4.37 3.51
C ASP A 273 1.33 -3.16 2.66
N ALA A 274 2.08 -2.20 3.22
CA ALA A 274 2.60 -1.07 2.47
C ALA A 274 3.55 -1.50 1.32
N THR A 275 4.44 -2.49 1.53
CA THR A 275 5.28 -3.04 0.46
C THR A 275 4.45 -3.73 -0.63
N ARG A 276 3.38 -4.42 -0.25
CA ARG A 276 2.45 -5.06 -1.19
C ARG A 276 1.64 -4.03 -1.97
N THR A 277 1.18 -2.97 -1.32
CA THR A 277 0.46 -1.86 -1.96
C THR A 277 1.35 -1.12 -2.95
N PHE A 278 2.63 -0.98 -2.64
CA PHE A 278 3.65 -0.41 -3.53
C PHE A 278 4.09 -1.37 -4.65
N GLN A 279 3.55 -2.60 -4.67
CA GLN A 279 3.80 -3.64 -5.68
C GLN A 279 5.24 -4.19 -5.70
N LEU A 280 6.01 -4.04 -4.62
CA LEU A 280 7.31 -4.68 -4.45
C LEU A 280 7.22 -6.17 -4.05
N ALA A 281 6.05 -6.67 -3.76
CA ALA A 281 5.84 -8.03 -3.25
C ALA A 281 5.48 -9.04 -4.36
N GLY A 282 5.66 -8.69 -5.62
CA GLY A 282 5.49 -9.61 -6.74
C GLY A 282 6.60 -10.68 -6.74
N ALA A 283 6.25 -11.94 -7.06
CA ALA A 283 7.24 -12.97 -7.37
C ALA A 283 7.93 -12.63 -8.71
N ARG A 284 9.22 -12.90 -8.79
CA ARG A 284 10.03 -12.83 -10.01
C ARG A 284 10.19 -14.20 -10.64
#